data_6c377cdf8dae2243c34de0cfdb679e58
#
_entry.id   6c377cdf8dae2243c34de0cfdb679e58
#
_cell.length_a   1.000
_cell.length_b   1.000
_cell.length_c   1.000
_cell.angle_alpha   90.00
_cell.angle_beta   90.00
_cell.angle_gamma   90.00
#
_symmetry.space_group_name_H-M   'P 1'
#
loop_
_entity.id
_entity.type
_entity.pdbx_description
1 polymer ?
#
loop_
_entity_poly.entity_id
_entity_poly.type
_entity_poly.pdbx_seq_one_letter_code
_entity_poly.pdbx_strand_id
1 'polypeptide(L)'
;DKADICINLVGILFEKGKINTFENIHRKFPIFLSGLCREYNIEQFIHVSALGVEEAKDSLYASSKLNGEIGIKENFNKTTILRPSVVYSIDDNFTTNLMTLLNRLPFFPLYYNGSTLFRPIHVSDLNEIIYQVIKQNISSTIIECVGPEEISLKNILQRLLKLIGKKRFLIPLPLTLAKLSASFFQLFNKPLITIDQLRLLKYQNIPSGRYKTNFDFEINCLANFDLEVEKYCYMWRKEGEFSKIQSKDKNHPAL
;
A
#
# COMPACT_ATOMS: atom_id res chain seq x y z
N ASP A 1 -18.78 27.69 0.85
CA ASP A 1 -19.25 26.34 0.46
C ASP A 1 -19.13 25.43 1.68
N LYS A 2 -20.14 24.61 1.93
CA LYS A 2 -20.18 23.63 3.02
C LYS A 2 -19.78 22.28 2.46
N ALA A 3 -18.85 21.58 3.12
CA ALA A 3 -18.53 20.20 2.81
C ALA A 3 -19.37 19.28 3.71
N ASP A 4 -19.92 18.22 3.15
CA ASP A 4 -20.70 17.23 3.87
C ASP A 4 -19.87 16.00 4.25
N ILE A 5 -18.89 15.66 3.42
CA ILE A 5 -18.02 14.49 3.59
C ILE A 5 -16.57 14.89 3.51
N CYS A 6 -15.75 14.32 4.38
CA CYS A 6 -14.29 14.46 4.35
C CYS A 6 -13.64 13.09 4.09
N ILE A 7 -12.75 13.01 3.10
CA ILE A 7 -12.02 11.78 2.78
C ILE A 7 -10.53 12.04 2.94
N ASN A 8 -9.86 11.30 3.83
CA ASN A 8 -8.43 11.37 4.02
C ASN A 8 -7.71 10.18 3.36
N LEU A 9 -7.02 10.45 2.26
CA LEU A 9 -6.20 9.49 1.52
C LEU A 9 -4.70 9.67 1.79
N VAL A 10 -4.32 10.63 2.66
CA VAL A 10 -2.92 11.02 2.86
C VAL A 10 -2.17 9.96 3.65
N GLY A 11 -1.02 9.55 3.11
CA GLY A 11 -0.12 8.60 3.76
C GLY A 11 1.26 8.58 3.10
N ILE A 12 2.25 8.08 3.82
CA ILE A 12 3.63 7.91 3.36
C ILE A 12 4.12 6.49 3.67
N LEU A 13 5.01 5.95 2.84
CA LEU A 13 5.59 4.61 3.03
C LEU A 13 6.95 4.64 3.75
N PHE A 14 7.58 5.81 3.83
CA PHE A 14 8.84 6.04 4.55
C PHE A 14 8.95 7.52 4.92
N GLU A 15 9.70 7.80 5.97
CA GLU A 15 9.92 9.16 6.46
C GLU A 15 10.97 9.91 5.63
N LYS A 16 10.75 11.21 5.40
CA LYS A 16 11.71 12.08 4.71
C LYS A 16 11.73 13.48 5.32
N GLY A 17 12.88 13.88 5.84
CA GLY A 17 13.05 15.17 6.51
C GLY A 17 12.28 15.26 7.82
N LYS A 18 12.02 16.50 8.29
CA LYS A 18 11.40 16.74 9.61
C LYS A 18 9.87 16.85 9.56
N ILE A 19 9.29 17.09 8.40
CA ILE A 19 7.86 17.32 8.22
C ILE A 19 7.16 16.01 7.82
N ASN A 20 7.70 15.29 6.83
CA ASN A 20 7.12 14.04 6.33
C ASN A 20 7.55 12.87 7.22
N THR A 21 7.04 12.83 8.45
CA THR A 21 7.25 11.77 9.42
C THR A 21 5.97 10.97 9.61
N PHE A 22 6.08 9.72 10.04
CA PHE A 22 4.92 8.89 10.36
C PHE A 22 4.06 9.55 11.44
N GLU A 23 4.68 10.14 12.46
CA GLU A 23 3.98 10.85 13.54
C GLU A 23 3.13 12.01 13.00
N ASN A 24 3.68 12.83 12.11
CA ASN A 24 2.96 13.98 11.57
C ASN A 24 1.86 13.57 10.59
N ILE A 25 2.16 12.65 9.67
CA ILE A 25 1.28 12.32 8.54
C ILE A 25 0.23 11.27 8.93
N HIS A 26 0.59 10.25 9.72
CA HIS A 26 -0.33 9.16 10.02
C HIS A 26 -1.09 9.35 11.33
N ARG A 27 -0.58 10.19 12.25
CA ARG A 27 -1.22 10.40 13.54
C ARG A 27 -1.74 11.83 13.71
N LYS A 28 -0.85 12.84 13.75
CA LYS A 28 -1.26 14.23 14.06
C LYS A 28 -2.21 14.81 13.03
N PHE A 29 -1.89 14.68 11.74
CA PHE A 29 -2.71 15.25 10.68
C PHE A 29 -4.13 14.66 10.63
N PRO A 30 -4.37 13.35 10.62
CA PRO A 30 -5.73 12.81 10.60
C PRO A 30 -6.49 13.09 11.90
N ILE A 31 -5.83 13.15 13.06
CA ILE A 31 -6.46 13.58 14.32
C ILE A 31 -6.91 15.03 14.23
N PHE A 32 -6.05 15.93 13.74
CA PHE A 32 -6.40 17.32 13.49
C PHE A 32 -7.59 17.45 12.54
N LEU A 33 -7.56 16.71 11.42
CA LEU A 33 -8.62 16.73 10.43
C LEU A 33 -9.95 16.23 11.02
N SER A 34 -9.93 15.19 11.85
CA SER A 34 -11.15 14.70 12.55
C SER A 34 -11.72 15.72 13.53
N GLY A 35 -10.86 16.53 14.15
CA GLY A 35 -11.28 17.67 14.98
C GLY A 35 -12.02 18.73 14.16
N LEU A 36 -11.50 19.07 12.98
CA LEU A 36 -12.19 19.97 12.04
C LEU A 36 -13.53 19.38 11.57
N CYS A 37 -13.58 18.09 11.27
CA CYS A 37 -14.84 17.43 10.90
C CYS A 37 -15.92 17.58 11.97
N ARG A 38 -15.55 17.50 13.23
CA ARG A 38 -16.44 17.75 14.37
C ARG A 38 -16.88 19.22 14.45
N GLU A 39 -15.92 20.14 14.35
CA GLU A 39 -16.16 21.59 14.45
C GLU A 39 -17.11 22.10 13.35
N TYR A 40 -16.91 21.64 12.12
CA TYR A 40 -17.71 22.03 10.96
C TYR A 40 -18.93 21.15 10.71
N ASN A 41 -19.27 20.26 11.65
CA ASN A 41 -20.43 19.35 11.54
C ASN A 41 -20.47 18.55 10.23
N ILE A 42 -19.29 17.99 9.84
CA ILE A 42 -19.19 17.07 8.69
C ILE A 42 -20.08 15.84 8.96
N GLU A 43 -20.78 15.37 7.96
CA GLU A 43 -21.70 14.25 8.12
C GLU A 43 -20.96 12.91 8.26
N GLN A 44 -19.84 12.74 7.50
CA GLN A 44 -19.04 11.53 7.51
C GLN A 44 -17.55 11.84 7.26
N PHE A 45 -16.68 11.17 8.02
CA PHE A 45 -15.24 11.18 7.79
C PHE A 45 -14.78 9.78 7.37
N ILE A 46 -14.18 9.66 6.19
CA ILE A 46 -13.62 8.41 5.66
C ILE A 46 -12.09 8.52 5.73
N HIS A 47 -11.46 7.61 6.47
CA HIS A 47 -9.99 7.59 6.62
C HIS A 47 -9.41 6.30 6.04
N VAL A 48 -8.46 6.42 5.11
CA VAL A 48 -7.75 5.28 4.54
C VAL A 48 -6.50 4.97 5.37
N SER A 49 -6.58 3.88 6.09
CA SER A 49 -5.51 3.29 6.89
C SER A 49 -4.77 2.19 6.10
N ALA A 50 -4.48 1.06 6.73
CA ALA A 50 -3.89 -0.11 6.06
C ALA A 50 -4.28 -1.42 6.77
N LEU A 51 -4.35 -2.50 6.02
CA LEU A 51 -4.57 -3.84 6.56
C LEU A 51 -3.33 -4.31 7.37
N GLY A 52 -3.55 -5.01 8.47
CA GLY A 52 -2.48 -5.57 9.30
C GLY A 52 -1.82 -4.59 10.28
N VAL A 53 -2.39 -3.37 10.48
CA VAL A 53 -1.81 -2.37 11.40
C VAL A 53 -1.82 -2.81 12.87
N GLU A 54 -2.73 -3.67 13.28
CA GLU A 54 -2.81 -4.18 14.65
C GLU A 54 -1.85 -5.35 14.90
N GLU A 55 -1.49 -6.10 13.88
CA GLU A 55 -0.58 -7.24 13.92
C GLU A 55 0.88 -6.80 13.94
N ALA A 56 1.25 -5.85 13.09
CA ALA A 56 2.63 -5.42 12.86
C ALA A 56 3.13 -4.39 13.88
N LYS A 57 3.01 -4.71 15.17
CA LYS A 57 3.34 -3.81 16.30
C LYS A 57 4.81 -3.37 16.34
N ASP A 58 5.71 -4.13 15.73
CA ASP A 58 7.13 -3.80 15.62
C ASP A 58 7.46 -2.90 14.40
N SER A 59 6.45 -2.53 13.59
CA SER A 59 6.56 -1.55 12.52
C SER A 59 6.13 -0.17 12.97
N LEU A 60 6.97 0.83 12.71
CA LEU A 60 6.67 2.25 12.99
C LEU A 60 5.53 2.75 12.09
N TYR A 61 5.51 2.32 10.84
CA TYR A 61 4.41 2.61 9.92
C TYR A 61 3.07 2.11 10.47
N ALA A 62 2.98 0.83 10.82
CA ALA A 62 1.75 0.23 11.32
C ALA A 62 1.30 0.86 12.64
N SER A 63 2.22 1.03 13.60
CA SER A 63 1.94 1.66 14.89
C SER A 63 1.45 3.10 14.74
N SER A 64 2.04 3.88 13.83
CA SER A 64 1.62 5.27 13.60
C SER A 64 0.22 5.37 13.00
N LYS A 65 -0.10 4.49 12.04
CA LYS A 65 -1.46 4.43 11.46
C LYS A 65 -2.49 4.00 12.50
N LEU A 66 -2.20 2.97 13.29
CA LEU A 66 -3.09 2.52 14.36
C LEU A 66 -3.35 3.62 15.40
N ASN A 67 -2.31 4.35 15.82
CA ASN A 67 -2.45 5.48 16.74
C ASN A 67 -3.27 6.63 16.13
N GLY A 68 -3.16 6.84 14.83
CA GLY A 68 -4.02 7.77 14.09
C GLY A 68 -5.48 7.35 14.13
N GLU A 69 -5.78 6.07 13.85
CA GLU A 69 -7.15 5.54 13.89
C GLU A 69 -7.79 5.69 15.28
N ILE A 70 -7.02 5.41 16.35
CA ILE A 70 -7.50 5.56 17.74
C ILE A 70 -7.86 7.03 18.00
N GLY A 71 -6.94 7.96 17.72
CA GLY A 71 -7.20 9.37 17.98
C GLY A 71 -8.31 9.99 17.12
N ILE A 72 -8.50 9.50 15.88
CA ILE A 72 -9.66 9.89 15.04
C ILE A 72 -10.96 9.49 15.71
N LYS A 73 -11.08 8.23 16.16
CA LYS A 73 -12.30 7.70 16.80
C LYS A 73 -12.65 8.43 18.10
N GLU A 74 -11.64 8.82 18.87
CA GLU A 74 -11.82 9.60 20.10
C GLU A 74 -12.39 11.02 19.80
N ASN A 75 -12.01 11.58 18.66
CA ASN A 75 -12.41 12.94 18.27
C ASN A 75 -13.74 13.00 17.53
N PHE A 76 -14.01 12.03 16.65
CA PHE A 76 -15.17 12.08 15.76
C PHE A 76 -15.74 10.68 15.52
N ASN A 77 -16.92 10.43 16.06
CA ASN A 77 -17.58 9.13 16.04
C ASN A 77 -18.15 8.72 14.67
N LYS A 78 -18.52 9.69 13.80
CA LYS A 78 -19.03 9.41 12.44
C LYS A 78 -17.88 9.12 11.46
N THR A 79 -16.96 8.25 11.88
CA THR A 79 -15.76 7.89 11.08
C THR A 79 -15.85 6.48 10.56
N THR A 80 -15.61 6.31 9.27
CA THR A 80 -15.34 5.00 8.64
C THR A 80 -13.85 4.87 8.33
N ILE A 81 -13.24 3.86 8.89
CA ILE A 81 -11.83 3.54 8.64
C ILE A 81 -11.75 2.42 7.61
N LEU A 82 -11.12 2.69 6.48
CA LEU A 82 -10.85 1.70 5.45
C LEU A 82 -9.42 1.18 5.63
N ARG A 83 -9.27 -0.12 5.75
CA ARG A 83 -7.97 -0.80 5.84
C ARG A 83 -7.73 -1.62 4.58
N PRO A 84 -7.23 -0.99 3.51
CA PRO A 84 -6.91 -1.74 2.29
C PRO A 84 -5.72 -2.67 2.48
N SER A 85 -5.76 -3.82 1.82
CA SER A 85 -4.58 -4.59 1.46
C SER A 85 -3.72 -3.75 0.50
N VAL A 86 -2.62 -4.31 -0.01
CA VAL A 86 -1.80 -3.55 -0.95
C VAL A 86 -2.64 -3.13 -2.15
N VAL A 87 -2.64 -1.82 -2.41
CA VAL A 87 -3.36 -1.23 -3.55
C VAL A 87 -2.44 -1.25 -4.76
N TYR A 88 -2.97 -1.65 -5.92
CA TYR A 88 -2.22 -1.67 -7.17
C TYR A 88 -2.94 -0.95 -8.31
N SER A 89 -2.15 -0.34 -9.20
CA SER A 89 -2.60 0.39 -10.39
C SER A 89 -1.41 0.69 -11.31
N ILE A 90 -1.64 1.37 -12.42
CA ILE A 90 -0.57 1.85 -13.31
C ILE A 90 0.42 2.80 -12.61
N ASP A 91 -0.05 3.60 -11.65
CA ASP A 91 0.74 4.61 -10.92
C ASP A 91 1.04 4.18 -9.47
N ASP A 92 1.01 2.89 -9.18
CA ASP A 92 1.28 2.39 -7.83
C ASP A 92 2.78 2.40 -7.49
N ASN A 93 3.06 2.18 -6.20
CA ASN A 93 4.42 1.95 -5.70
C ASN A 93 4.68 0.47 -5.34
N PHE A 94 3.81 -0.44 -5.72
CA PHE A 94 3.92 -1.86 -5.44
C PHE A 94 4.27 -2.67 -6.69
N THR A 95 3.33 -2.86 -7.62
CA THR A 95 3.57 -3.67 -8.82
C THR A 95 4.58 -3.00 -9.75
N THR A 96 4.51 -1.68 -9.91
CA THR A 96 5.42 -0.91 -10.78
C THR A 96 6.85 -0.92 -10.27
N ASN A 97 7.06 -0.78 -8.95
CA ASN A 97 8.39 -0.91 -8.34
C ASN A 97 8.91 -2.35 -8.45
N LEU A 98 8.07 -3.37 -8.19
CA LEU A 98 8.47 -4.76 -8.35
C LEU A 98 8.87 -5.07 -9.79
N MET A 99 8.08 -4.67 -10.80
CA MET A 99 8.41 -4.86 -12.21
C MET A 99 9.70 -4.13 -12.60
N THR A 100 9.92 -2.93 -12.07
CA THR A 100 11.17 -2.17 -12.29
C THR A 100 12.38 -2.91 -11.75
N LEU A 101 12.30 -3.44 -10.53
CA LEU A 101 13.37 -4.23 -9.93
C LEU A 101 13.61 -5.54 -10.68
N LEU A 102 12.54 -6.28 -11.00
CA LEU A 102 12.60 -7.52 -11.77
C LEU A 102 13.16 -7.30 -13.18
N ASN A 103 12.96 -6.12 -13.76
CA ASN A 103 13.53 -5.78 -15.06
C ASN A 103 15.04 -5.48 -14.98
N ARG A 104 15.50 -4.83 -13.90
CA ARG A 104 16.89 -4.37 -13.73
C ARG A 104 17.81 -5.41 -13.14
N LEU A 105 17.33 -6.20 -12.17
CA LEU A 105 18.15 -7.13 -11.41
C LEU A 105 18.15 -8.53 -12.04
N PRO A 106 19.30 -9.25 -12.08
CA PRO A 106 19.36 -10.61 -12.56
C PRO A 106 18.73 -11.62 -11.59
N PHE A 107 18.67 -11.29 -10.32
CA PHE A 107 18.03 -12.05 -9.25
C PHE A 107 17.22 -11.12 -8.35
N PHE A 108 16.22 -11.66 -7.67
CA PHE A 108 15.39 -10.91 -6.73
C PHE A 108 15.38 -11.62 -5.36
N PRO A 109 15.66 -10.91 -4.26
CA PRO A 109 15.68 -11.49 -2.93
C PRO A 109 14.24 -11.80 -2.46
N LEU A 110 13.99 -13.03 -2.02
CA LEU A 110 12.75 -13.42 -1.36
C LEU A 110 12.92 -13.28 0.15
N TYR A 111 12.36 -12.23 0.69
CA TYR A 111 12.22 -12.05 2.13
C TYR A 111 11.17 -13.03 2.66
N TYR A 112 11.41 -13.64 3.81
CA TYR A 112 10.55 -14.67 4.39
C TYR A 112 10.14 -15.78 3.39
N ASN A 113 11.06 -16.17 2.49
CA ASN A 113 10.82 -17.11 1.40
C ASN A 113 9.68 -16.70 0.44
N GLY A 114 9.23 -15.45 0.50
CA GLY A 114 8.10 -14.95 -0.27
C GLY A 114 6.76 -15.54 0.16
N SER A 115 6.65 -16.05 1.38
CA SER A 115 5.44 -16.71 1.92
C SER A 115 4.37 -15.73 2.42
N THR A 116 4.70 -14.44 2.55
CA THR A 116 3.73 -13.41 2.96
C THR A 116 2.55 -13.39 2.00
N LEU A 117 1.36 -13.57 2.54
CA LEU A 117 0.10 -13.55 1.79
C LEU A 117 -0.44 -12.12 1.71
N PHE A 118 -1.02 -11.81 0.56
CA PHE A 118 -1.70 -10.56 0.26
C PHE A 118 -3.07 -10.87 -0.36
N ARG A 119 -4.01 -9.94 -0.21
CA ARG A 119 -5.22 -9.87 -1.03
C ARG A 119 -5.26 -8.54 -1.79
N PRO A 120 -4.39 -8.38 -2.83
CA PRO A 120 -4.23 -7.11 -3.53
C PRO A 120 -5.55 -6.58 -4.03
N ILE A 121 -5.78 -5.28 -3.85
CA ILE A 121 -6.98 -4.59 -4.30
C ILE A 121 -6.62 -3.59 -5.40
N HIS A 122 -7.35 -3.60 -6.51
CA HIS A 122 -7.15 -2.60 -7.55
C HIS A 122 -7.71 -1.24 -7.11
N VAL A 123 -7.08 -0.16 -7.54
CA VAL A 123 -7.50 1.21 -7.15
C VAL A 123 -8.95 1.51 -7.52
N SER A 124 -9.46 0.97 -8.65
CA SER A 124 -10.87 1.15 -9.05
C SER A 124 -11.84 0.50 -8.06
N ASP A 125 -11.49 -0.71 -7.56
CA ASP A 125 -12.31 -1.41 -6.56
C ASP A 125 -12.29 -0.67 -5.22
N LEU A 126 -11.14 -0.11 -4.82
CA LEU A 126 -11.06 0.72 -3.62
C LEU A 126 -11.91 2.00 -3.76
N ASN A 127 -11.90 2.62 -4.93
CA ASN A 127 -12.75 3.78 -5.22
C ASN A 127 -14.23 3.41 -5.18
N GLU A 128 -14.61 2.23 -5.69
CA GLU A 128 -16.00 1.73 -5.60
C GLU A 128 -16.40 1.49 -4.13
N ILE A 129 -15.50 0.94 -3.31
CA ILE A 129 -15.75 0.79 -1.86
C ILE A 129 -16.01 2.15 -1.23
N ILE A 130 -15.17 3.16 -1.49
CA ILE A 130 -15.36 4.52 -0.95
C ILE A 130 -16.72 5.08 -1.40
N TYR A 131 -17.07 4.94 -2.68
CA TYR A 131 -18.33 5.40 -3.22
C TYR A 131 -19.53 4.71 -2.55
N GLN A 132 -19.49 3.39 -2.38
CA GLN A 132 -20.56 2.62 -1.75
C GLN A 132 -20.69 2.92 -0.25
N VAL A 133 -19.57 3.16 0.45
CA VAL A 133 -19.57 3.60 1.86
C VAL A 133 -20.31 4.93 2.00
N ILE A 134 -20.12 5.87 1.07
CA ILE A 134 -20.84 7.14 1.05
C ILE A 134 -22.32 6.92 0.72
N LYS A 135 -22.60 6.22 -0.38
CA LYS A 135 -23.95 6.01 -0.90
C LYS A 135 -24.85 5.28 0.08
N GLN A 136 -24.31 4.28 0.79
CA GLN A 136 -25.04 3.49 1.78
C GLN A 136 -25.00 4.10 3.20
N ASN A 137 -24.33 5.26 3.35
CA ASN A 137 -24.12 5.92 4.64
C ASN A 137 -23.52 4.98 5.71
N ILE A 138 -22.55 4.15 5.31
CA ILE A 138 -21.84 3.23 6.21
C ILE A 138 -20.88 4.06 7.07
N SER A 139 -21.17 4.17 8.37
CA SER A 139 -20.43 5.02 9.30
C SER A 139 -20.05 4.28 10.58
N SER A 140 -19.15 4.87 11.36
CA SER A 140 -18.74 4.38 12.70
C SER A 140 -18.21 2.94 12.70
N THR A 141 -17.46 2.55 11.65
CA THR A 141 -16.95 1.18 11.48
C THR A 141 -15.54 1.13 10.90
N ILE A 142 -14.95 -0.06 10.98
CA ILE A 142 -13.70 -0.41 10.25
C ILE A 142 -14.09 -1.42 9.18
N ILE A 143 -13.56 -1.23 7.97
CA ILE A 143 -13.74 -2.15 6.84
C ILE A 143 -12.38 -2.59 6.34
N GLU A 144 -12.11 -3.90 6.31
CA GLU A 144 -10.94 -4.48 5.68
C GLU A 144 -11.21 -4.60 4.18
N CYS A 145 -10.55 -3.73 3.38
CA CYS A 145 -10.78 -3.61 1.94
C CYS A 145 -9.82 -4.53 1.19
N VAL A 146 -10.34 -5.58 0.58
CA VAL A 146 -9.52 -6.63 -0.02
C VAL A 146 -10.00 -7.01 -1.42
N GLY A 147 -9.05 -7.37 -2.27
CA GLY A 147 -9.35 -7.91 -3.59
C GLY A 147 -9.88 -9.34 -3.54
N PRO A 148 -10.26 -9.90 -4.71
CA PRO A 148 -10.93 -11.20 -4.80
C PRO A 148 -10.01 -12.39 -4.52
N GLU A 149 -8.70 -12.23 -4.70
CA GLU A 149 -7.74 -13.34 -4.68
C GLU A 149 -6.66 -13.18 -3.60
N GLU A 150 -6.34 -14.27 -2.91
CA GLU A 150 -5.22 -14.36 -1.98
C GLU A 150 -3.98 -14.87 -2.70
N ILE A 151 -2.89 -14.11 -2.67
CA ILE A 151 -1.67 -14.40 -3.44
C ILE A 151 -0.44 -14.21 -2.56
N SER A 152 0.49 -15.19 -2.55
CA SER A 152 1.78 -15.03 -1.87
C SER A 152 2.70 -14.06 -2.63
N LEU A 153 3.62 -13.38 -1.91
CA LEU A 153 4.62 -12.50 -2.54
C LEU A 153 5.39 -13.22 -3.65
N LYS A 154 5.79 -14.48 -3.42
CA LYS A 154 6.47 -15.30 -4.43
C LYS A 154 5.62 -15.46 -5.69
N ASN A 155 4.33 -15.76 -5.54
CA ASN A 155 3.42 -15.92 -6.68
C ASN A 155 3.18 -14.59 -7.39
N ILE A 156 3.06 -13.46 -6.67
CA ILE A 156 2.99 -12.14 -7.28
C ILE A 156 4.21 -11.90 -8.17
N LEU A 157 5.43 -12.13 -7.64
CA LEU A 157 6.67 -11.96 -8.41
C LEU A 157 6.73 -12.88 -9.65
N GLN A 158 6.30 -14.13 -9.53
CA GLN A 158 6.24 -15.07 -10.66
C GLN A 158 5.26 -14.62 -11.74
N ARG A 159 4.07 -14.14 -11.35
CA ARG A 159 3.07 -13.59 -12.28
C ARG A 159 3.61 -12.33 -12.97
N LEU A 160 4.21 -11.40 -12.23
CA LEU A 160 4.83 -10.21 -12.82
C LEU A 160 5.94 -10.58 -13.80
N LEU A 161 6.82 -11.54 -13.48
CA LEU A 161 7.88 -12.02 -14.39
C LEU A 161 7.29 -12.58 -15.69
N LYS A 162 6.20 -13.36 -15.59
CA LYS A 162 5.49 -13.89 -16.75
C LYS A 162 4.92 -12.75 -17.61
N LEU A 163 4.25 -11.78 -16.99
CA LEU A 163 3.61 -10.64 -17.67
C LEU A 163 4.62 -9.75 -18.39
N ILE A 164 5.80 -9.49 -17.79
CA ILE A 164 6.85 -8.68 -18.45
C ILE A 164 7.78 -9.51 -19.36
N GLY A 165 7.56 -10.82 -19.50
CA GLY A 165 8.36 -11.69 -20.38
C GLY A 165 9.81 -11.85 -19.93
N LYS A 166 10.09 -11.85 -18.62
CA LYS A 166 11.45 -11.98 -18.05
C LYS A 166 11.60 -13.27 -17.24
N LYS A 167 12.82 -13.78 -17.22
CA LYS A 167 13.22 -14.90 -16.35
C LYS A 167 14.24 -14.38 -15.35
N ARG A 168 13.96 -14.49 -14.04
CA ARG A 168 14.85 -14.07 -12.95
C ARG A 168 14.86 -15.12 -11.86
N PHE A 169 16.00 -15.23 -11.19
CA PHE A 169 16.11 -16.11 -10.02
C PHE A 169 15.50 -15.42 -8.80
N LEU A 170 14.53 -16.09 -8.18
CA LEU A 170 13.96 -15.66 -6.91
C LEU A 170 14.70 -16.42 -5.80
N ILE A 171 15.56 -15.71 -5.06
CA ILE A 171 16.52 -16.32 -4.12
C ILE A 171 16.06 -16.04 -2.69
N PRO A 172 15.76 -17.07 -1.88
CA PRO A 172 15.50 -16.87 -0.44
C PRO A 172 16.68 -16.16 0.24
N LEU A 173 16.40 -15.07 0.93
CA LEU A 173 17.40 -14.28 1.63
C LEU A 173 17.30 -14.46 3.14
N PRO A 174 18.35 -14.92 3.83
CA PRO A 174 18.37 -14.99 5.29
C PRO A 174 18.11 -13.62 5.93
N LEU A 175 17.37 -13.59 7.03
CA LEU A 175 16.93 -12.34 7.70
C LEU A 175 18.09 -11.42 8.09
N THR A 176 19.23 -11.97 8.47
CA THR A 176 20.43 -11.18 8.80
C THR A 176 20.92 -10.39 7.60
N LEU A 177 21.03 -11.03 6.44
CA LEU A 177 21.40 -10.37 5.18
C LEU A 177 20.32 -9.42 4.68
N ALA A 178 19.05 -9.76 4.90
CA ALA A 178 17.91 -8.90 4.58
C ALA A 178 17.96 -7.57 5.37
N LYS A 179 18.21 -7.63 6.68
CA LYS A 179 18.37 -6.44 7.52
C LYS A 179 19.57 -5.60 7.12
N LEU A 180 20.69 -6.23 6.82
CA LEU A 180 21.90 -5.55 6.38
C LEU A 180 21.68 -4.82 5.05
N SER A 181 21.05 -5.49 4.07
CA SER A 181 20.70 -4.87 2.78
C SER A 181 19.73 -3.71 2.93
N ALA A 182 18.68 -3.85 3.77
CA ALA A 182 17.72 -2.78 4.01
C ALA A 182 18.38 -1.56 4.70
N SER A 183 19.28 -1.79 5.67
CA SER A 183 20.08 -0.72 6.30
C SER A 183 20.93 0.04 5.28
N PHE A 184 21.53 -0.67 4.34
CA PHE A 184 22.31 -0.05 3.27
C PHE A 184 21.42 0.76 2.31
N PHE A 185 20.27 0.20 1.89
CA PHE A 185 19.36 0.90 0.98
C PHE A 185 18.68 2.12 1.59
N GLN A 186 18.52 2.18 2.91
CA GLN A 186 17.99 3.37 3.59
C GLN A 186 18.89 4.62 3.48
N LEU A 187 20.17 4.46 3.11
CA LEU A 187 21.08 5.58 2.86
C LEU A 187 20.76 6.33 1.57
N PHE A 188 19.95 5.77 0.69
CA PHE A 188 19.56 6.40 -0.57
C PHE A 188 18.27 7.21 -0.42
N ASN A 189 18.15 8.29 -1.20
CA ASN A 189 16.97 9.18 -1.20
C ASN A 189 15.64 8.47 -1.57
N LYS A 190 15.72 7.35 -2.30
CA LYS A 190 14.59 6.46 -2.61
C LYS A 190 15.03 5.04 -2.29
N PRO A 191 14.84 4.57 -1.06
CA PRO A 191 15.25 3.22 -0.67
C PRO A 191 14.45 2.16 -1.43
N LEU A 192 15.11 1.11 -1.89
CA LEU A 192 14.46 -0.03 -2.54
C LEU A 192 13.58 -0.80 -1.56
N ILE A 193 14.03 -0.90 -0.33
CA ILE A 193 13.29 -1.45 0.81
C ILE A 193 13.83 -0.83 2.10
N THR A 194 12.96 -0.56 3.05
CA THR A 194 13.33 -0.10 4.39
C THR A 194 13.29 -1.24 5.41
N ILE A 195 13.95 -1.06 6.55
CA ILE A 195 13.84 -2.02 7.67
C ILE A 195 12.39 -2.16 8.11
N ASP A 196 11.64 -1.06 8.10
CA ASP A 196 10.23 -1.07 8.51
C ASP A 196 9.34 -1.85 7.54
N GLN A 197 9.59 -1.71 6.23
CA GLN A 197 8.92 -2.53 5.20
C GLN A 197 9.27 -4.02 5.33
N LEU A 198 10.53 -4.35 5.70
CA LEU A 198 10.89 -5.73 6.03
C LEU A 198 10.11 -6.29 7.21
N ARG A 199 9.86 -5.47 8.25
CA ARG A 199 9.03 -5.87 9.39
C ARG A 199 7.60 -6.14 8.94
N LEU A 200 7.02 -5.28 8.09
CA LEU A 200 5.68 -5.49 7.52
C LEU A 200 5.56 -6.81 6.77
N LEU A 201 6.57 -7.20 5.99
CA LEU A 201 6.58 -8.48 5.25
C LEU A 201 6.59 -9.72 6.14
N LYS A 202 6.84 -9.60 7.44
CA LYS A 202 6.74 -10.69 8.41
C LYS A 202 5.27 -11.08 8.68
N TYR A 203 4.34 -10.14 8.50
CA TYR A 203 2.93 -10.27 8.81
C TYR A 203 2.12 -10.48 7.53
N GLN A 204 1.06 -11.29 7.63
CA GLN A 204 0.15 -11.52 6.53
C GLN A 204 -0.67 -10.24 6.26
N ASN A 205 -0.91 -9.93 5.01
CA ASN A 205 -1.71 -8.79 4.57
C ASN A 205 -3.05 -9.27 3.98
N ILE A 206 -3.78 -10.03 4.80
CA ILE A 206 -5.08 -10.66 4.52
C ILE A 206 -6.05 -10.29 5.64
N PRO A 207 -7.37 -10.48 5.46
CA PRO A 207 -8.36 -10.17 6.49
C PRO A 207 -8.06 -10.82 7.83
N SER A 208 -8.20 -10.04 8.89
CA SER A 208 -7.93 -10.50 10.27
C SER A 208 -9.01 -11.41 10.84
N GLY A 209 -10.21 -11.43 10.24
CA GLY A 209 -11.40 -12.09 10.77
C GLY A 209 -12.06 -11.36 11.94
N ARG A 210 -11.52 -10.22 12.39
CA ARG A 210 -12.06 -9.41 13.50
C ARG A 210 -13.00 -8.30 13.00
N TYR A 211 -12.80 -7.86 11.78
CA TYR A 211 -13.58 -6.79 11.15
C TYR A 211 -14.25 -7.31 9.89
N LYS A 212 -15.33 -6.64 9.51
CA LYS A 212 -16.01 -6.90 8.25
C LYS A 212 -15.14 -6.50 7.07
N THR A 213 -15.21 -7.27 6.00
CA THR A 213 -14.60 -6.95 4.71
C THR A 213 -15.60 -6.18 3.83
N ASN A 214 -15.14 -5.64 2.71
CA ASN A 214 -16.01 -5.08 1.69
C ASN A 214 -17.08 -6.07 1.20
N PHE A 215 -16.77 -7.37 1.17
CA PHE A 215 -17.73 -8.42 0.76
C PHE A 215 -18.91 -8.58 1.74
N ASP A 216 -18.68 -8.34 3.03
CA ASP A 216 -19.73 -8.39 4.05
C ASP A 216 -20.73 -7.21 3.95
N PHE A 217 -20.38 -6.20 3.15
CA PHE A 217 -21.25 -5.08 2.78
C PHE A 217 -21.78 -5.22 1.34
N GLU A 218 -21.68 -6.41 0.74
CA GLU A 218 -22.08 -6.69 -0.63
C GLU A 218 -21.36 -5.83 -1.69
N ILE A 219 -20.19 -5.28 -1.34
CA ILE A 219 -19.35 -4.50 -2.25
C ILE A 219 -18.32 -5.46 -2.88
N ASN A 220 -18.63 -5.90 -4.09
CA ASN A 220 -17.81 -6.86 -4.81
C ASN A 220 -16.64 -6.18 -5.52
N CYS A 221 -15.43 -6.68 -5.28
CA CYS A 221 -14.24 -6.33 -6.03
C CYS A 221 -14.08 -7.34 -7.18
N LEU A 222 -14.06 -6.84 -8.41
CA LEU A 222 -14.07 -7.67 -9.62
C LEU A 222 -12.75 -7.63 -10.39
N ALA A 223 -11.84 -6.72 -10.05
CA ALA A 223 -10.58 -6.55 -10.74
C ALA A 223 -9.68 -7.78 -10.55
N ASN A 224 -9.40 -8.48 -11.66
CA ASN A 224 -8.47 -9.61 -11.67
C ASN A 224 -7.04 -9.07 -11.74
N PHE A 225 -6.16 -9.56 -10.85
CA PHE A 225 -4.79 -9.06 -10.73
C PHE A 225 -4.01 -9.14 -12.04
N ASP A 226 -4.02 -10.29 -12.72
CA ASP A 226 -3.25 -10.47 -13.96
C ASP A 226 -3.79 -9.60 -15.10
N LEU A 227 -5.12 -9.53 -15.25
CA LEU A 227 -5.76 -8.74 -16.31
C LEU A 227 -5.52 -7.24 -16.13
N GLU A 228 -5.59 -6.74 -14.90
CA GLU A 228 -5.35 -5.31 -14.64
C GLU A 228 -3.87 -4.96 -14.82
N VAL A 229 -2.94 -5.77 -14.31
CA VAL A 229 -1.50 -5.54 -14.51
C VAL A 229 -1.10 -5.66 -15.98
N GLU A 230 -1.75 -6.52 -16.76
CA GLU A 230 -1.48 -6.68 -18.19
C GLU A 230 -1.71 -5.39 -18.98
N LYS A 231 -2.64 -4.54 -18.55
CA LYS A 231 -2.96 -3.27 -19.22
C LYS A 231 -1.78 -2.29 -19.26
N TYR A 232 -0.82 -2.40 -18.32
CA TYR A 232 0.31 -1.48 -18.24
C TYR A 232 1.69 -2.16 -18.17
N CYS A 233 1.79 -3.47 -17.98
CA CYS A 233 3.06 -4.18 -17.87
C CYS A 233 3.90 -4.17 -19.17
N TYR A 234 3.30 -3.82 -20.33
CA TYR A 234 4.02 -3.68 -21.60
C TYR A 234 5.17 -2.67 -21.53
N MET A 235 5.07 -1.67 -20.65
CA MET A 235 6.14 -0.68 -20.43
C MET A 235 7.47 -1.31 -19.95
N TRP A 236 7.40 -2.48 -19.29
CA TRP A 236 8.57 -3.25 -18.80
C TRP A 236 8.95 -4.42 -19.72
N ARG A 237 8.17 -4.72 -20.76
CA ARG A 237 8.50 -5.74 -21.78
C ARG A 237 9.68 -5.30 -22.65
N LYS A 238 10.25 -6.22 -23.42
CA LYS A 238 11.30 -5.90 -24.42
C LYS A 238 10.77 -4.79 -25.36
N GLU A 239 11.58 -3.74 -25.54
CA GLU A 239 11.23 -2.54 -26.31
C GLU A 239 10.24 -1.56 -25.64
N GLY A 240 9.69 -1.89 -24.48
CA GLY A 240 8.91 -0.95 -23.69
C GLY A 240 9.75 0.16 -23.08
N GLU A 241 9.11 1.24 -22.65
CA GLU A 241 9.76 2.46 -22.12
C GLU A 241 10.79 2.17 -21.01
N PHE A 242 10.45 1.29 -20.07
CA PHE A 242 11.33 0.92 -18.96
C PHE A 242 12.23 -0.29 -19.24
N SER A 243 12.25 -0.81 -20.49
CA SER A 243 13.08 -1.98 -20.86
C SER A 243 14.54 -1.61 -21.08
N LYS A 244 14.82 -0.39 -21.45
CA LYS A 244 16.18 0.11 -21.72
C LYS A 244 16.77 0.60 -20.41
N ILE A 245 17.87 0.01 -19.96
CA ILE A 245 18.78 0.67 -19.03
C ILE A 245 19.20 1.95 -19.75
N GLN A 246 18.75 3.11 -19.27
CA GLN A 246 19.22 4.38 -19.82
C GLN A 246 20.71 4.49 -19.49
N SER A 247 21.54 4.11 -20.43
CA SER A 247 22.96 4.46 -20.47
C SER A 247 23.16 5.95 -20.85
N LYS A 248 22.11 6.78 -20.75
CA LYS A 248 22.10 8.20 -21.16
C LYS A 248 21.45 9.11 -20.13
N ASP A 249 21.94 9.11 -18.91
CA ASP A 249 21.72 10.25 -17.99
C ASP A 249 23.06 10.90 -17.65
N LYS A 250 23.78 11.35 -18.69
CA LYS A 250 24.90 12.30 -18.51
C LYS A 250 24.60 13.72 -18.99
N ASN A 251 23.42 13.98 -19.57
CA ASN A 251 23.09 15.29 -20.13
C ASN A 251 21.61 15.66 -19.97
N HIS A 252 21.11 15.79 -18.73
CA HIS A 252 19.94 16.65 -18.48
C HIS A 252 20.23 17.51 -17.26
N PRO A 253 20.23 18.85 -17.43
CA PRO A 253 20.28 19.77 -16.29
C PRO A 253 18.98 19.63 -15.49
N ALA A 254 19.12 19.67 -14.17
CA ALA A 254 18.02 19.67 -13.22
C ALA A 254 17.06 20.85 -13.54
N LEU A 255 15.77 20.55 -13.63
CA LEU A 255 14.68 21.48 -13.38
C LEU A 255 14.04 21.17 -12.06
#